data_f49cb88c521476fdea33d4ce6adb673d
#
_entry.id   f49cb88c521476fdea33d4ce6adb673d
#
_cell.length_a   1.000
_cell.length_b   1.000
_cell.length_c   1.000
_cell.angle_alpha   90.00
_cell.angle_beta   90.00
_cell.angle_gamma   90.00
#
_symmetry.space_group_name_H-M   'P 1'
#
loop_
_entity.id
_entity.type
_entity.pdbx_description
1 polymer ?
#
loop_
_entity_poly.entity_id
_entity_poly.type
_entity_poly.pdbx_seq_one_letter_code
_entity_poly.pdbx_strand_id
1 'polypeptide(L)'
;MTESSNNIEVGGLKFGWNLEQGQFLFEGEDAVLFWISSAMRTFFDTIEEISGEESASLVLEATGYRQGLVVGDYFRNMKNVTHREAADLIPSTYASAGWGKASILEMDETNRQIKVRLQDSWEYKINKAQGKSKAGTYLPAHYAGIYTGLFGENIWYRVVESQLEGAEADLVEYFPSDITITRNIHELTRKKESAEIYRLEQMVEKQTAELKNLVSELSSPIIPVLEGIVVVPLVGRYDNSRSNEMIEKTLNSLPKNGARFLVVDMTGLHLDEDNYTAHMVEKLGSAASLIGTEMILVGISAELGALMTDSGFRFSKYQCFHTLQHGIYHALAQDGRNII
;
A
#
# COMPACT_ATOMS: atom_id res chain seq x y z
N MET A 1 -5.58 -2.41 -65.06
CA MET A 1 -4.83 -1.49 -64.18
C MET A 1 -3.86 -2.38 -63.42
N THR A 2 -2.57 -2.22 -63.69
CA THR A 2 -1.52 -3.01 -63.01
C THR A 2 -1.45 -2.56 -61.57
N GLU A 3 -1.76 -3.49 -60.64
CA GLU A 3 -1.50 -3.28 -59.22
C GLU A 3 -0.02 -2.89 -59.04
N SER A 4 0.25 -1.66 -58.68
CA SER A 4 1.61 -1.20 -58.35
C SER A 4 1.94 -1.61 -56.91
N SER A 5 2.05 -2.89 -56.68
CA SER A 5 2.64 -3.39 -55.44
C SER A 5 4.16 -3.32 -55.57
N ASN A 6 4.76 -2.35 -54.89
CA ASN A 6 6.21 -2.27 -54.79
C ASN A 6 6.68 -3.25 -53.70
N ASN A 7 7.24 -4.38 -54.12
CA ASN A 7 7.81 -5.39 -53.24
C ASN A 7 9.34 -5.31 -53.32
N ILE A 8 9.99 -5.38 -52.18
CA ILE A 8 11.45 -5.51 -52.07
C ILE A 8 11.78 -6.69 -51.16
N GLU A 9 12.90 -7.33 -51.40
CA GLU A 9 13.43 -8.39 -50.56
C GLU A 9 14.75 -7.92 -49.94
N VAL A 10 14.83 -7.97 -48.59
CA VAL A 10 16.03 -7.59 -47.85
C VAL A 10 16.31 -8.67 -46.80
N GLY A 11 17.49 -9.27 -46.84
CA GLY A 11 17.90 -10.28 -45.89
C GLY A 11 17.00 -11.53 -45.87
N GLY A 12 16.39 -11.85 -47.04
CA GLY A 12 15.46 -12.98 -47.17
C GLY A 12 14.02 -12.69 -46.74
N LEU A 13 13.71 -11.42 -46.36
CA LEU A 13 12.39 -10.97 -45.94
C LEU A 13 11.73 -10.11 -47.02
N LYS A 14 10.42 -10.27 -47.19
CA LYS A 14 9.62 -9.53 -48.16
C LYS A 14 8.91 -8.36 -47.55
N PHE A 15 9.14 -7.18 -48.12
CA PHE A 15 8.47 -5.94 -47.78
C PHE A 15 7.64 -5.48 -48.97
N GLY A 16 6.38 -5.11 -48.74
CA GLY A 16 5.46 -4.68 -49.74
C GLY A 16 4.72 -3.39 -49.43
N TRP A 17 4.38 -2.59 -50.44
CA TRP A 17 3.53 -1.43 -50.30
C TRP A 17 2.39 -1.49 -51.29
N ASN A 18 1.17 -1.40 -50.77
CA ASN A 18 -0.02 -1.16 -51.58
C ASN A 18 -0.53 0.23 -51.24
N LEU A 19 -0.09 1.25 -52.00
CA LEU A 19 -0.38 2.64 -51.72
C LEU A 19 -1.84 3.00 -51.97
N GLU A 20 -2.54 2.26 -52.85
CA GLU A 20 -3.96 2.49 -53.12
C GLU A 20 -4.83 2.08 -51.96
N GLN A 21 -4.42 1.07 -51.21
CA GLN A 21 -5.12 0.57 -50.01
C GLN A 21 -4.52 1.10 -48.70
N GLY A 22 -3.41 1.84 -48.79
CA GLY A 22 -2.72 2.39 -47.61
C GLY A 22 -2.06 1.30 -46.75
N GLN A 23 -1.61 0.18 -47.37
CA GLN A 23 -1.03 -0.96 -46.67
C GLN A 23 0.50 -1.00 -46.80
N PHE A 24 1.16 -1.29 -45.72
CA PHE A 24 2.53 -1.76 -45.68
C PHE A 24 2.51 -3.23 -45.22
N LEU A 25 3.15 -4.10 -46.00
CA LEU A 25 3.17 -5.53 -45.76
C LEU A 25 4.56 -6.00 -45.39
N PHE A 26 4.64 -6.84 -44.36
CA PHE A 26 5.84 -7.56 -43.96
C PHE A 26 5.54 -9.04 -44.01
N GLU A 27 6.29 -9.79 -44.84
CA GLU A 27 6.03 -11.21 -45.12
C GLU A 27 4.58 -11.51 -45.55
N GLY A 28 3.91 -10.54 -46.18
CA GLY A 28 2.52 -10.69 -46.65
C GLY A 28 1.46 -10.33 -45.62
N GLU A 29 1.85 -10.02 -44.39
CA GLU A 29 0.96 -9.60 -43.29
C GLU A 29 0.94 -8.09 -43.17
N ASP A 30 -0.19 -7.53 -42.77
CA ASP A 30 -0.33 -6.08 -42.51
C ASP A 30 0.62 -5.63 -41.39
N ALA A 31 1.42 -4.61 -41.69
CA ALA A 31 2.39 -4.03 -40.76
C ALA A 31 2.30 -2.51 -40.70
N VAL A 32 2.88 -1.91 -39.69
CA VAL A 32 2.96 -0.47 -39.53
C VAL A 32 4.38 -0.07 -39.11
N LEU A 33 4.83 1.09 -39.60
CA LEU A 33 6.13 1.64 -39.21
C LEU A 33 5.96 2.61 -38.06
N PHE A 34 6.71 2.39 -36.98
CA PHE A 34 6.80 3.30 -35.83
C PHE A 34 8.19 3.94 -35.76
N TRP A 35 8.22 5.22 -35.46
CA TRP A 35 9.48 5.88 -35.13
C TRP A 35 9.88 5.57 -33.68
N ILE A 36 11.04 4.96 -33.51
CA ILE A 36 11.56 4.51 -32.19
C ILE A 36 11.73 5.70 -31.25
N SER A 37 12.40 6.78 -31.72
CA SER A 37 12.76 7.94 -30.90
C SER A 37 11.59 8.83 -30.48
N SER A 38 10.43 8.69 -31.13
CA SER A 38 9.24 9.49 -30.82
C SER A 38 8.03 8.59 -30.46
N ALA A 39 7.40 7.96 -31.45
CA ALA A 39 6.15 7.22 -31.24
C ALA A 39 6.28 6.07 -30.25
N MET A 40 7.28 5.20 -30.43
CA MET A 40 7.50 4.06 -29.50
C MET A 40 7.93 4.54 -28.12
N ARG A 41 8.80 5.55 -28.04
CA ARG A 41 9.20 6.13 -26.77
C ARG A 41 7.99 6.72 -26.03
N THR A 42 7.16 7.53 -26.69
CA THR A 42 5.95 8.11 -26.08
C THR A 42 5.01 7.03 -25.57
N PHE A 43 4.87 5.92 -26.31
CA PHE A 43 4.06 4.79 -25.86
C PHE A 43 4.59 4.18 -24.56
N PHE A 44 5.90 3.98 -24.45
CA PHE A 44 6.53 3.46 -23.23
C PHE A 44 6.44 4.44 -22.06
N ASP A 45 6.72 5.73 -22.32
CA ASP A 45 6.60 6.80 -21.33
C ASP A 45 5.17 6.84 -20.75
N THR A 46 4.15 6.74 -21.62
CA THR A 46 2.73 6.76 -21.19
C THR A 46 2.35 5.54 -20.35
N ILE A 47 2.80 4.33 -20.72
CA ILE A 47 2.54 3.14 -19.90
C ILE A 47 3.17 3.31 -18.51
N GLU A 48 4.38 3.81 -18.43
CA GLU A 48 5.09 4.02 -17.19
C GLU A 48 4.46 5.11 -16.31
N GLU A 49 4.03 6.22 -16.93
CA GLU A 49 3.33 7.31 -16.25
C GLU A 49 2.01 6.84 -15.59
N ILE A 50 1.24 6.00 -16.29
CA ILE A 50 -0.06 5.51 -15.80
C ILE A 50 0.09 4.39 -14.76
N SER A 51 1.02 3.45 -14.98
CA SER A 51 1.09 2.20 -14.20
C SER A 51 2.23 2.14 -13.19
N GLY A 52 3.18 3.07 -13.28
CA GLY A 52 4.45 3.07 -12.55
C GLY A 52 5.48 2.11 -13.17
N GLU A 53 6.76 2.33 -12.89
CA GLU A 53 7.91 1.66 -13.50
C GLU A 53 7.84 0.11 -13.38
N GLU A 54 7.56 -0.40 -12.18
CA GLU A 54 7.49 -1.85 -11.93
C GLU A 54 6.39 -2.55 -12.74
N SER A 55 5.21 -1.91 -12.85
CA SER A 55 4.11 -2.44 -13.64
C SER A 55 4.35 -2.31 -15.14
N ALA A 56 4.91 -1.18 -15.58
CA ALA A 56 5.29 -0.97 -16.97
C ALA A 56 6.30 -2.01 -17.44
N SER A 57 7.33 -2.27 -16.63
CA SER A 57 8.33 -3.31 -16.89
C SER A 57 7.68 -4.69 -17.05
N LEU A 58 6.75 -5.07 -16.17
CA LEU A 58 6.04 -6.34 -16.27
C LEU A 58 5.10 -6.42 -17.50
N VAL A 59 4.43 -5.31 -17.86
CA VAL A 59 3.62 -5.23 -19.08
C VAL A 59 4.47 -5.46 -20.32
N LEU A 60 5.65 -4.81 -20.38
CA LEU A 60 6.59 -4.95 -21.49
C LEU A 60 7.18 -6.35 -21.54
N GLU A 61 7.59 -6.92 -20.40
CA GLU A 61 8.07 -8.30 -20.28
C GLU A 61 7.01 -9.30 -20.76
N ALA A 62 5.78 -9.16 -20.26
CA ALA A 62 4.68 -10.05 -20.63
C ALA A 62 4.33 -9.97 -22.11
N THR A 63 4.33 -8.74 -22.67
CA THR A 63 4.05 -8.51 -24.08
C THR A 63 5.16 -9.10 -24.96
N GLY A 64 6.42 -8.82 -24.63
CA GLY A 64 7.57 -9.37 -25.33
C GLY A 64 7.53 -10.90 -25.37
N TYR A 65 7.39 -11.53 -24.20
CA TYR A 65 7.34 -13.00 -24.11
C TYR A 65 6.21 -13.62 -24.95
N ARG A 66 4.99 -13.10 -24.84
CA ARG A 66 3.82 -13.62 -25.58
C ARG A 66 3.99 -13.46 -27.09
N GLN A 67 4.52 -12.32 -27.54
CA GLN A 67 4.81 -12.11 -28.94
C GLN A 67 5.93 -13.03 -29.42
N GLY A 68 6.98 -13.20 -28.63
CA GLY A 68 8.06 -14.14 -28.94
C GLY A 68 7.60 -15.58 -29.06
N LEU A 69 6.68 -16.00 -28.20
CA LEU A 69 6.09 -17.35 -28.24
C LEU A 69 5.43 -17.63 -29.59
N VAL A 70 4.67 -16.67 -30.14
CA VAL A 70 4.04 -16.79 -31.46
C VAL A 70 5.08 -16.99 -32.57
N VAL A 71 6.17 -16.21 -32.53
CA VAL A 71 7.28 -16.31 -33.46
C VAL A 71 7.99 -17.67 -33.35
N GLY A 72 8.27 -18.12 -32.13
CA GLY A 72 8.90 -19.40 -31.86
C GLY A 72 8.07 -20.59 -32.35
N ASP A 73 6.76 -20.55 -32.12
CA ASP A 73 5.82 -21.56 -32.64
C ASP A 73 5.78 -21.57 -34.16
N TYR A 74 5.85 -20.39 -34.82
CA TYR A 74 5.94 -20.30 -36.26
C TYR A 74 7.19 -21.01 -36.80
N PHE A 75 8.37 -20.76 -36.26
CA PHE A 75 9.62 -21.39 -36.66
C PHE A 75 9.63 -22.91 -36.38
N ARG A 76 9.09 -23.35 -35.24
CA ARG A 76 8.96 -24.78 -34.91
C ARG A 76 8.12 -25.56 -35.95
N ASN A 77 7.11 -24.93 -36.50
CA ASN A 77 6.19 -25.54 -37.46
C ASN A 77 6.70 -25.49 -38.92
N MET A 78 7.85 -24.83 -39.16
CA MET A 78 8.47 -24.81 -40.48
C MET A 78 8.97 -26.22 -40.86
N LYS A 79 8.56 -26.66 -42.04
CA LYS A 79 9.00 -27.98 -42.55
C LYS A 79 10.48 -27.94 -42.94
N ASN A 80 11.21 -28.97 -42.53
CA ASN A 80 12.63 -29.17 -42.88
C ASN A 80 13.61 -28.13 -42.30
N VAL A 81 13.29 -27.49 -41.20
CA VAL A 81 14.17 -26.58 -40.45
C VAL A 81 14.44 -27.18 -39.09
N THR A 82 15.70 -27.34 -38.73
CA THR A 82 16.12 -27.74 -37.37
C THR A 82 16.00 -26.59 -36.39
N HIS A 83 15.96 -26.86 -35.08
CA HIS A 83 15.94 -25.80 -34.05
C HIS A 83 17.15 -24.87 -34.19
N ARG A 84 18.31 -25.42 -34.55
CA ARG A 84 19.53 -24.62 -34.76
C ARG A 84 19.39 -23.72 -35.96
N GLU A 85 18.95 -24.20 -37.08
CA GLU A 85 18.74 -23.41 -38.29
C GLU A 85 17.69 -22.31 -38.08
N ALA A 86 16.61 -22.62 -37.37
CA ALA A 86 15.61 -21.63 -36.97
C ALA A 86 16.19 -20.55 -36.08
N ALA A 87 16.97 -20.93 -35.06
CA ALA A 87 17.63 -20.01 -34.17
C ALA A 87 18.64 -19.10 -34.92
N ASP A 88 19.38 -19.62 -35.89
CA ASP A 88 20.34 -18.86 -36.69
C ASP A 88 19.65 -17.88 -37.68
N LEU A 89 18.41 -18.13 -38.09
CA LEU A 89 17.61 -17.21 -38.93
C LEU A 89 17.08 -16.01 -38.18
N ILE A 90 16.73 -16.16 -36.88
CA ILE A 90 16.11 -15.12 -36.07
C ILE A 90 16.95 -13.84 -36.04
N PRO A 91 18.27 -13.82 -35.74
CA PRO A 91 19.08 -12.65 -35.72
C PRO A 91 19.06 -11.81 -37.00
N SER A 92 19.13 -12.47 -38.16
CA SER A 92 19.10 -11.78 -39.46
C SER A 92 17.74 -11.20 -39.78
N THR A 93 16.67 -11.89 -39.44
CA THR A 93 15.28 -11.43 -39.57
C THR A 93 15.08 -10.16 -38.75
N TYR A 94 15.48 -10.17 -37.49
CA TYR A 94 15.30 -9.02 -36.59
C TYR A 94 16.18 -7.84 -36.98
N ALA A 95 17.40 -8.09 -37.43
CA ALA A 95 18.27 -7.02 -37.94
C ALA A 95 17.66 -6.35 -39.18
N SER A 96 17.09 -7.11 -40.10
CA SER A 96 16.44 -6.57 -41.30
C SER A 96 15.18 -5.77 -41.00
N ALA A 97 14.48 -6.11 -39.91
CA ALA A 97 13.31 -5.37 -39.41
C ALA A 97 13.66 -4.19 -38.49
N GLY A 98 14.94 -3.89 -38.25
CA GLY A 98 15.38 -2.72 -37.45
C GLY A 98 15.35 -2.95 -35.94
N TRP A 99 15.28 -4.19 -35.47
CA TRP A 99 15.21 -4.51 -34.04
C TRP A 99 16.54 -4.38 -33.31
N GLY A 100 17.64 -4.28 -34.02
CA GLY A 100 19.00 -4.26 -33.51
C GLY A 100 19.79 -5.47 -33.98
N LYS A 101 21.05 -5.55 -33.57
CA LYS A 101 21.95 -6.65 -33.93
C LYS A 101 21.89 -7.71 -32.83
N ALA A 102 21.51 -8.91 -33.20
CA ALA A 102 21.56 -10.08 -32.34
C ALA A 102 22.62 -11.07 -32.83
N SER A 103 23.23 -11.83 -31.94
CA SER A 103 24.16 -12.91 -32.26
C SER A 103 24.05 -14.01 -31.21
N ILE A 104 23.83 -15.24 -31.64
CA ILE A 104 23.89 -16.40 -30.77
C ILE A 104 25.36 -16.73 -30.55
N LEU A 105 25.82 -16.63 -29.30
CA LEU A 105 27.20 -16.95 -28.94
C LEU A 105 27.38 -18.43 -28.66
N GLU A 106 26.42 -18.99 -27.91
CA GLU A 106 26.42 -20.39 -27.49
C GLU A 106 24.99 -20.93 -27.58
N MET A 107 24.82 -22.18 -27.95
CA MET A 107 23.55 -22.91 -27.97
C MET A 107 23.78 -24.38 -27.65
N ASP A 108 23.30 -24.80 -26.49
CA ASP A 108 23.22 -26.20 -26.06
C ASP A 108 21.78 -26.70 -26.20
N GLU A 109 21.55 -27.44 -27.30
CA GLU A 109 20.22 -27.99 -27.59
C GLU A 109 19.80 -29.10 -26.62
N THR A 110 20.78 -29.78 -26.00
CA THR A 110 20.51 -30.87 -25.05
C THR A 110 19.96 -30.31 -23.74
N ASN A 111 20.61 -29.28 -23.21
CA ASN A 111 20.21 -28.58 -21.96
C ASN A 111 19.29 -27.38 -22.22
N ARG A 112 19.00 -27.08 -23.48
CA ARG A 112 18.18 -25.95 -23.94
C ARG A 112 18.65 -24.62 -23.37
N GLN A 113 19.96 -24.42 -23.36
CA GLN A 113 20.62 -23.22 -22.92
C GLN A 113 21.16 -22.43 -24.10
N ILE A 114 20.90 -21.14 -24.11
CA ILE A 114 21.32 -20.26 -25.18
C ILE A 114 21.90 -19.00 -24.59
N LYS A 115 22.98 -18.49 -25.19
CA LYS A 115 23.60 -17.23 -24.84
C LYS A 115 23.56 -16.29 -26.04
N VAL A 116 22.92 -15.15 -25.87
CA VAL A 116 22.70 -14.18 -26.95
C VAL A 116 23.33 -12.85 -26.58
N ARG A 117 23.99 -12.25 -27.56
CA ARG A 117 24.47 -10.87 -27.52
C ARG A 117 23.53 -10.00 -28.32
N LEU A 118 22.97 -8.96 -27.67
CA LEU A 118 22.10 -7.95 -28.29
C LEU A 118 22.82 -6.61 -28.28
N GLN A 119 22.83 -5.91 -29.42
CA GLN A 119 23.53 -4.65 -29.58
C GLN A 119 22.66 -3.63 -30.31
N ASP A 120 22.66 -2.38 -29.83
CA ASP A 120 22.00 -1.23 -30.43
C ASP A 120 20.51 -1.49 -30.76
N SER A 121 19.83 -2.23 -29.88
CA SER A 121 18.44 -2.58 -30.07
C SER A 121 17.53 -1.32 -29.97
N TRP A 122 16.33 -1.43 -30.53
CA TRP A 122 15.35 -0.37 -30.42
C TRP A 122 14.96 -0.09 -28.94
N GLU A 123 14.87 -1.13 -28.11
CA GLU A 123 14.58 -0.99 -26.69
C GLU A 123 15.71 -0.29 -25.94
N TYR A 124 16.98 -0.65 -26.21
CA TYR A 124 18.13 0.09 -25.69
C TYR A 124 18.09 1.57 -26.03
N LYS A 125 17.77 1.92 -27.29
CA LYS A 125 17.68 3.31 -27.73
C LYS A 125 16.59 4.09 -26.98
N ILE A 126 15.44 3.48 -26.71
CA ILE A 126 14.36 4.07 -25.93
C ILE A 126 14.79 4.26 -24.47
N ASN A 127 15.25 3.19 -23.81
CA ASN A 127 15.63 3.21 -22.41
C ASN A 127 16.80 4.20 -22.13
N LYS A 128 17.75 4.28 -23.05
CA LYS A 128 18.83 5.27 -23.00
C LYS A 128 18.29 6.70 -23.11
N ALA A 129 17.35 6.95 -24.00
CA ALA A 129 16.70 8.25 -24.15
C ALA A 129 15.79 8.63 -22.96
N GLN A 130 15.27 7.64 -22.22
CA GLN A 130 14.57 7.82 -20.95
C GLN A 130 15.51 8.03 -19.75
N GLY A 131 16.83 7.88 -19.93
CA GLY A 131 17.81 7.98 -18.86
C GLY A 131 17.84 6.78 -17.90
N LYS A 132 17.33 5.63 -18.34
CA LYS A 132 17.35 4.40 -17.53
C LYS A 132 18.77 3.85 -17.43
N SER A 133 19.06 3.22 -16.28
CA SER A 133 20.35 2.59 -15.98
C SER A 133 20.31 1.07 -15.97
N LYS A 134 19.14 0.47 -16.15
CA LYS A 134 18.95 -0.99 -16.18
C LYS A 134 18.48 -1.43 -17.55
N ALA A 135 18.84 -2.67 -17.92
CA ALA A 135 18.36 -3.31 -19.15
C ALA A 135 16.83 -3.29 -19.23
N GLY A 136 16.30 -3.17 -20.44
CA GLY A 136 14.88 -3.36 -20.71
C GLY A 136 14.45 -4.81 -20.50
N THR A 137 13.16 -5.02 -20.40
CA THR A 137 12.59 -6.35 -20.16
C THR A 137 11.86 -6.94 -21.38
N TYR A 138 11.53 -6.09 -22.37
CA TYR A 138 10.78 -6.52 -23.54
C TYR A 138 11.59 -7.48 -24.41
N LEU A 139 12.75 -7.07 -24.90
CA LEU A 139 13.56 -7.90 -25.82
C LEU A 139 14.11 -9.17 -25.16
N PRO A 140 14.67 -9.14 -23.95
CA PRO A 140 15.07 -10.37 -23.28
C PRO A 140 13.90 -11.35 -23.12
N ALA A 141 12.71 -10.88 -22.73
CA ALA A 141 11.53 -11.71 -22.61
C ALA A 141 11.03 -12.19 -23.99
N HIS A 142 11.12 -11.36 -25.01
CA HIS A 142 10.73 -11.72 -26.36
C HIS A 142 11.55 -12.91 -26.89
N TYR A 143 12.86 -12.87 -26.74
CA TYR A 143 13.70 -14.03 -27.11
C TYR A 143 13.42 -15.25 -26.22
N ALA A 144 13.13 -15.08 -24.94
CA ALA A 144 12.70 -16.18 -24.07
C ALA A 144 11.41 -16.83 -24.60
N GLY A 145 10.45 -16.01 -25.04
CA GLY A 145 9.24 -16.49 -25.70
C GLY A 145 9.52 -17.25 -27.00
N ILE A 146 10.41 -16.73 -27.85
CA ILE A 146 10.83 -17.41 -29.09
C ILE A 146 11.39 -18.80 -28.76
N TYR A 147 12.33 -18.90 -27.83
CA TYR A 147 12.95 -20.16 -27.48
C TYR A 147 11.96 -21.12 -26.78
N THR A 148 11.02 -20.60 -26.01
CA THR A 148 9.90 -21.38 -25.46
C THR A 148 9.05 -22.00 -26.55
N GLY A 149 8.64 -21.19 -27.53
CA GLY A 149 7.90 -21.70 -28.71
C GLY A 149 8.70 -22.71 -29.52
N LEU A 150 9.97 -22.41 -29.78
CA LEU A 150 10.85 -23.27 -30.58
C LEU A 150 11.10 -24.63 -29.91
N PHE A 151 11.41 -24.68 -28.63
CA PHE A 151 11.71 -25.92 -27.91
C PHE A 151 10.46 -26.61 -27.32
N GLY A 152 9.33 -25.94 -27.22
CA GLY A 152 8.11 -26.47 -26.58
C GLY A 152 8.23 -26.67 -25.06
N GLU A 153 9.19 -26.00 -24.42
CA GLU A 153 9.41 -26.01 -22.99
C GLU A 153 9.62 -24.58 -22.52
N ASN A 154 9.17 -24.23 -21.30
CA ASN A 154 9.28 -22.90 -20.79
C ASN A 154 10.73 -22.47 -20.56
N ILE A 155 11.17 -21.50 -21.33
CA ILE A 155 12.49 -20.89 -21.27
C ILE A 155 12.34 -19.51 -20.63
N TRP A 156 13.21 -19.22 -19.68
CA TRP A 156 13.34 -17.91 -19.06
C TRP A 156 14.70 -17.30 -19.35
N TYR A 157 14.93 -16.08 -18.89
CA TYR A 157 16.14 -15.36 -19.20
C TYR A 157 16.80 -14.73 -17.96
N ARG A 158 18.08 -14.42 -18.10
CA ARG A 158 18.85 -13.59 -17.18
C ARG A 158 19.76 -12.67 -18.00
N VAL A 159 19.65 -11.35 -17.75
CA VAL A 159 20.62 -10.38 -18.30
C VAL A 159 21.87 -10.44 -17.45
N VAL A 160 23.01 -10.72 -18.08
CA VAL A 160 24.34 -10.87 -17.44
C VAL A 160 25.11 -9.56 -17.53
N GLU A 161 25.03 -8.87 -18.69
CA GLU A 161 25.67 -7.57 -18.94
C GLU A 161 24.68 -6.69 -19.68
N SER A 162 24.75 -5.38 -19.45
CA SER A 162 23.87 -4.42 -20.14
C SER A 162 24.61 -3.22 -20.73
N GLN A 163 24.22 -2.83 -21.93
CA GLN A 163 24.68 -1.59 -22.57
C GLN A 163 24.33 -0.35 -21.75
N LEU A 164 23.20 -0.36 -21.02
CA LEU A 164 22.81 0.75 -20.16
C LEU A 164 23.71 0.85 -18.90
N GLU A 165 24.37 -0.23 -18.52
CA GLU A 165 25.35 -0.28 -17.44
C GLU A 165 26.80 -0.08 -17.90
N GLY A 166 26.99 0.22 -19.21
CA GLY A 166 28.29 0.55 -19.79
C GLY A 166 28.99 -0.58 -20.52
N ALA A 167 28.35 -1.75 -20.67
CA ALA A 167 28.89 -2.82 -21.51
C ALA A 167 28.77 -2.48 -23.01
N GLU A 168 29.54 -3.18 -23.86
CA GLU A 168 29.46 -3.01 -25.33
C GLU A 168 28.14 -3.52 -25.90
N ALA A 169 27.53 -4.53 -25.25
CA ALA A 169 26.28 -5.16 -25.67
C ALA A 169 25.53 -5.69 -24.44
N ASP A 170 24.24 -5.93 -24.60
CA ASP A 170 23.53 -6.75 -23.60
C ASP A 170 23.87 -8.22 -23.83
N LEU A 171 24.26 -8.92 -22.77
CA LEU A 171 24.52 -10.34 -22.76
C LEU A 171 23.40 -11.03 -21.98
N VAL A 172 22.66 -11.92 -22.66
CA VAL A 172 21.48 -12.55 -22.09
C VAL A 172 21.63 -14.08 -22.18
N GLU A 173 21.41 -14.73 -21.06
CA GLU A 173 21.34 -16.19 -20.94
C GLU A 173 19.91 -16.65 -20.86
N TYR A 174 19.57 -17.70 -21.61
CA TYR A 174 18.26 -18.34 -21.69
C TYR A 174 18.36 -19.78 -21.21
N PHE A 175 17.41 -20.21 -20.38
CA PHE A 175 17.44 -21.53 -19.75
C PHE A 175 16.04 -22.02 -19.37
N PRO A 176 15.81 -23.36 -19.25
CA PRO A 176 14.58 -23.91 -18.73
C PRO A 176 14.27 -23.40 -17.33
N SER A 177 13.01 -23.04 -17.06
CA SER A 177 12.62 -22.44 -15.79
C SER A 177 11.13 -22.66 -15.48
N ASP A 178 10.79 -22.66 -14.18
CA ASP A 178 9.40 -22.64 -13.69
C ASP A 178 8.81 -21.22 -13.60
N ILE A 179 9.59 -20.20 -13.90
CA ILE A 179 9.12 -18.80 -13.94
C ILE A 179 8.21 -18.62 -15.15
N THR A 180 7.00 -18.12 -14.93
CA THR A 180 6.04 -17.83 -16.00
C THR A 180 5.52 -16.40 -15.87
N ILE A 181 5.14 -15.81 -17.00
CA ILE A 181 4.52 -14.48 -17.04
C ILE A 181 3.29 -14.39 -16.15
N THR A 182 2.44 -15.41 -16.15
CA THR A 182 1.23 -15.44 -15.34
C THR A 182 1.57 -15.39 -13.85
N ARG A 183 2.59 -16.12 -13.41
CA ARG A 183 3.06 -16.11 -12.02
C ARG A 183 3.60 -14.73 -11.65
N ASN A 184 4.43 -14.11 -12.48
CA ASN A 184 4.99 -12.77 -12.24
C ASN A 184 3.88 -11.73 -12.10
N ILE A 185 2.84 -11.78 -12.96
CA ILE A 185 1.67 -10.89 -12.87
C ILE A 185 0.95 -11.07 -11.52
N HIS A 186 0.70 -12.32 -11.12
CA HIS A 186 0.03 -12.60 -9.84
C HIS A 186 0.86 -12.17 -8.63
N GLU A 187 2.18 -12.37 -8.66
CA GLU A 187 3.07 -11.94 -7.58
C GLU A 187 3.08 -10.41 -7.43
N LEU A 188 3.14 -9.65 -8.53
CA LEU A 188 3.06 -8.20 -8.48
C LEU A 188 1.71 -7.71 -7.96
N THR A 189 0.60 -8.32 -8.40
CA THR A 189 -0.74 -7.96 -7.93
C THR A 189 -0.85 -8.16 -6.41
N ARG A 190 -0.44 -9.33 -5.91
CA ARG A 190 -0.43 -9.61 -4.46
C ARG A 190 0.42 -8.63 -3.67
N LYS A 191 1.61 -8.27 -4.20
CA LYS A 191 2.50 -7.31 -3.55
C LYS A 191 1.83 -5.93 -3.42
N LYS A 192 1.16 -5.47 -4.47
CA LYS A 192 0.41 -4.20 -4.45
C LYS A 192 -0.77 -4.23 -3.49
N GLU A 193 -1.58 -5.29 -3.52
CA GLU A 193 -2.71 -5.47 -2.61
C GLU A 193 -2.25 -5.49 -1.14
N SER A 194 -1.18 -6.25 -0.83
CA SER A 194 -0.63 -6.31 0.53
C SER A 194 -0.09 -4.95 1.00
N ALA A 195 0.55 -4.18 0.13
CA ALA A 195 1.04 -2.84 0.47
C ALA A 195 -0.11 -1.86 0.75
N GLU A 196 -1.21 -1.94 -0.01
CA GLU A 196 -2.39 -1.09 0.21
C GLU A 196 -3.14 -1.48 1.48
N ILE A 197 -3.30 -2.78 1.77
CA ILE A 197 -3.88 -3.27 3.03
C ILE A 197 -3.08 -2.73 4.21
N TYR A 198 -1.75 -2.87 4.19
CA TYR A 198 -0.88 -2.37 5.26
C TYR A 198 -1.03 -0.86 5.47
N ARG A 199 -1.10 -0.08 4.38
CA ARG A 199 -1.31 1.36 4.44
C ARG A 199 -2.65 1.72 5.08
N LEU A 200 -3.72 1.02 4.70
CA LEU A 200 -5.06 1.23 5.27
C LEU A 200 -5.12 0.86 6.75
N GLU A 201 -4.49 -0.24 7.17
CA GLU A 201 -4.39 -0.63 8.58
C GLU A 201 -3.71 0.44 9.43
N GLN A 202 -2.58 0.97 8.98
CA GLN A 202 -1.88 2.08 9.66
C GLN A 202 -2.74 3.34 9.79
N MET A 203 -3.51 3.66 8.75
CA MET A 203 -4.42 4.81 8.77
C MET A 203 -5.56 4.61 9.78
N VAL A 204 -6.18 3.43 9.80
CA VAL A 204 -7.25 3.07 10.76
C VAL A 204 -6.72 3.10 12.20
N GLU A 205 -5.55 2.54 12.46
CA GLU A 205 -4.94 2.54 13.78
C GLU A 205 -4.68 3.97 14.28
N LYS A 206 -4.12 4.82 13.43
CA LYS A 206 -3.89 6.24 13.75
C LYS A 206 -5.19 6.97 14.07
N GLN A 207 -6.21 6.86 13.21
CA GLN A 207 -7.51 7.51 13.43
C GLN A 207 -8.19 7.00 14.71
N THR A 208 -8.09 5.69 14.99
CA THR A 208 -8.66 5.11 16.20
C THR A 208 -7.96 5.64 17.45
N ALA A 209 -6.63 5.79 17.42
CA ALA A 209 -5.88 6.38 18.53
C ALA A 209 -6.23 7.86 18.76
N GLU A 210 -6.36 8.65 17.68
CA GLU A 210 -6.78 10.05 17.76
C GLU A 210 -8.19 10.19 18.35
N LEU A 211 -9.14 9.35 17.91
CA LEU A 211 -10.49 9.32 18.46
C LEU A 211 -10.51 8.94 19.94
N LYS A 212 -9.75 7.93 20.35
CA LYS A 212 -9.61 7.56 21.77
C LYS A 212 -9.08 8.70 22.61
N ASN A 213 -8.08 9.42 22.13
CA ASN A 213 -7.53 10.58 22.84
C ASN A 213 -8.57 11.70 22.99
N LEU A 214 -9.29 12.04 21.92
CA LEU A 214 -10.35 13.05 21.97
C LEU A 214 -11.48 12.65 22.94
N VAL A 215 -11.89 11.39 22.91
CA VAL A 215 -12.89 10.85 23.86
C VAL A 215 -12.36 10.95 25.29
N SER A 216 -11.08 10.62 25.53
CA SER A 216 -10.46 10.72 26.85
C SER A 216 -10.37 12.17 27.34
N GLU A 217 -10.02 13.13 26.48
CA GLU A 217 -9.97 14.55 26.83
C GLU A 217 -11.35 15.12 27.19
N LEU A 218 -12.40 14.71 26.46
CA LEU A 218 -13.77 15.19 26.70
C LEU A 218 -14.47 14.47 27.86
N SER A 219 -13.95 13.33 28.31
CA SER A 219 -14.70 12.40 29.17
C SER A 219 -14.72 12.77 30.65
N SER A 220 -13.80 13.58 31.13
CA SER A 220 -13.73 13.95 32.55
C SER A 220 -13.00 15.27 32.69
N PRO A 221 -13.65 16.39 32.33
CA PRO A 221 -13.06 17.71 32.54
C PRO A 221 -12.95 17.99 34.05
N ILE A 222 -11.79 18.44 34.46
CA ILE A 222 -11.56 18.92 35.85
C ILE A 222 -11.71 20.41 35.80
N ILE A 223 -12.75 20.91 36.45
CA ILE A 223 -13.17 22.30 36.34
C ILE A 223 -12.91 23.03 37.66
N PRO A 224 -11.86 23.84 37.78
CA PRO A 224 -11.72 24.76 38.93
C PRO A 224 -12.81 25.83 38.83
N VAL A 225 -13.78 25.79 39.71
CA VAL A 225 -14.92 26.72 39.67
C VAL A 225 -14.66 27.93 40.51
N LEU A 226 -14.07 27.73 41.68
CA LEU A 226 -13.70 28.77 42.61
C LEU A 226 -12.40 28.39 43.34
N GLU A 227 -11.71 29.32 43.95
CA GLU A 227 -10.52 29.04 44.73
C GLU A 227 -10.82 27.96 45.80
N GLY A 228 -10.12 26.87 45.79
CA GLY A 228 -10.31 25.75 46.71
C GLY A 228 -11.46 24.78 46.35
N ILE A 229 -12.21 25.01 45.25
CA ILE A 229 -13.34 24.20 44.85
C ILE A 229 -13.14 23.73 43.40
N VAL A 230 -13.07 22.41 43.22
CA VAL A 230 -12.94 21.77 41.93
C VAL A 230 -14.16 20.88 41.66
N VAL A 231 -14.70 20.96 40.46
CA VAL A 231 -15.82 20.15 39.99
C VAL A 231 -15.33 19.11 38.98
N VAL A 232 -15.77 17.86 39.12
CA VAL A 232 -15.54 16.78 38.14
C VAL A 232 -16.89 16.20 37.74
N PRO A 233 -17.41 16.57 36.57
CA PRO A 233 -18.62 15.90 36.02
C PRO A 233 -18.30 14.54 35.51
N LEU A 234 -19.02 13.53 35.94
CA LEU A 234 -18.97 12.16 35.43
C LEU A 234 -20.02 11.99 34.34
N VAL A 235 -19.56 11.70 33.11
CA VAL A 235 -20.44 11.60 31.93
C VAL A 235 -20.26 10.27 31.23
N GLY A 236 -21.36 9.57 30.92
CA GLY A 236 -21.38 8.31 30.20
C GLY A 236 -21.03 7.11 31.08
N ARG A 237 -20.41 6.07 30.50
CA ARG A 237 -20.02 4.84 31.20
C ARG A 237 -18.52 4.83 31.51
N TYR A 238 -18.17 4.21 32.62
CA TYR A 238 -16.78 4.07 33.06
C TYR A 238 -16.41 2.58 33.13
N ASP A 239 -15.47 2.18 32.31
CA ASP A 239 -14.77 0.91 32.45
C ASP A 239 -13.57 1.02 33.38
N ASN A 240 -12.84 -0.06 33.61
CA ASN A 240 -11.70 -0.08 34.53
C ASN A 240 -10.57 0.87 34.05
N SER A 241 -10.30 0.96 32.75
CA SER A 241 -9.24 1.83 32.21
C SER A 241 -9.58 3.31 32.38
N ARG A 242 -10.79 3.70 31.98
CA ARG A 242 -11.29 5.06 32.05
C ARG A 242 -11.46 5.53 33.50
N SER A 243 -11.87 4.62 34.41
CA SER A 243 -11.97 4.88 35.85
C SER A 243 -10.61 5.22 36.45
N ASN A 244 -9.59 4.42 36.18
CA ASN A 244 -8.25 4.65 36.69
C ASN A 244 -7.64 5.94 36.17
N GLU A 245 -7.79 6.22 34.88
CA GLU A 245 -7.30 7.46 34.24
C GLU A 245 -7.98 8.70 34.83
N MET A 246 -9.30 8.66 35.05
CA MET A 246 -10.06 9.74 35.68
C MET A 246 -9.60 10.00 37.13
N ILE A 247 -9.43 8.94 37.91
CA ILE A 247 -8.92 9.05 39.29
C ILE A 247 -7.54 9.67 39.30
N GLU A 248 -6.61 9.19 38.48
CA GLU A 248 -5.24 9.69 38.41
C GLU A 248 -5.21 11.19 38.02
N LYS A 249 -5.91 11.53 36.93
CA LYS A 249 -6.02 12.94 36.49
C LYS A 249 -6.60 13.84 37.58
N THR A 250 -7.67 13.41 38.23
CA THR A 250 -8.31 14.20 39.31
C THR A 250 -7.36 14.41 40.47
N LEU A 251 -6.77 13.34 41.01
CA LEU A 251 -5.85 13.43 42.15
C LEU A 251 -4.63 14.29 41.86
N ASN A 252 -4.07 14.22 40.64
CA ASN A 252 -2.96 15.04 40.20
C ASN A 252 -3.34 16.54 40.06
N SER A 253 -4.61 16.84 39.83
CA SER A 253 -5.13 18.20 39.67
C SER A 253 -5.47 18.89 40.99
N LEU A 254 -5.94 18.14 42.02
CA LEU A 254 -6.40 18.70 43.28
C LEU A 254 -5.33 19.57 43.97
N PRO A 255 -4.08 19.11 44.14
CA PRO A 255 -3.04 19.94 44.78
C PRO A 255 -2.66 21.19 43.94
N LYS A 256 -2.66 21.03 42.59
CA LYS A 256 -2.31 22.13 41.68
C LYS A 256 -3.30 23.30 41.76
N ASN A 257 -4.57 22.99 42.09
CA ASN A 257 -5.65 23.97 42.24
C ASN A 257 -5.90 24.36 43.70
N GLY A 258 -5.09 23.89 44.65
CA GLY A 258 -5.28 24.13 46.08
C GLY A 258 -6.66 23.67 46.54
N ALA A 259 -7.17 22.58 45.97
CA ALA A 259 -8.54 22.12 46.17
C ALA A 259 -8.77 21.60 47.60
N ARG A 260 -9.65 22.28 48.33
CA ARG A 260 -10.17 21.83 49.64
C ARG A 260 -11.42 20.95 49.46
N PHE A 261 -12.20 21.26 48.42
CA PHE A 261 -13.41 20.56 48.08
C PHE A 261 -13.37 20.03 46.64
N LEU A 262 -13.72 18.76 46.48
CA LEU A 262 -13.94 18.07 45.21
C LEU A 262 -15.44 17.78 45.05
N VAL A 263 -16.12 18.47 44.19
CA VAL A 263 -17.52 18.20 43.86
C VAL A 263 -17.60 17.28 42.68
N VAL A 264 -18.10 16.06 42.88
CA VAL A 264 -18.29 15.06 41.84
C VAL A 264 -19.76 15.10 41.38
N ASP A 265 -19.97 15.53 40.14
CA ASP A 265 -21.30 15.59 39.55
C ASP A 265 -21.62 14.33 38.78
N MET A 266 -22.60 13.59 39.28
CA MET A 266 -23.02 12.29 38.76
C MET A 266 -24.27 12.37 37.85
N THR A 267 -24.75 13.61 37.54
CA THR A 267 -25.97 13.80 36.74
C THR A 267 -25.92 13.12 35.37
N GLY A 268 -24.76 13.11 34.73
CA GLY A 268 -24.53 12.54 33.39
C GLY A 268 -24.05 11.08 33.38
N LEU A 269 -23.99 10.44 34.56
CA LEU A 269 -23.46 9.09 34.69
C LEU A 269 -24.49 8.06 34.27
N HIS A 270 -24.07 7.14 33.41
CA HIS A 270 -24.90 6.00 33.02
C HIS A 270 -24.59 4.78 33.90
N LEU A 271 -25.67 4.08 34.28
CA LEU A 271 -25.57 2.87 35.11
C LEU A 271 -24.76 1.77 34.42
N ASP A 272 -23.97 1.06 35.19
CA ASP A 272 -23.17 -0.08 34.75
C ASP A 272 -23.52 -1.30 35.65
N GLU A 273 -23.72 -2.48 34.99
CA GLU A 273 -24.09 -3.70 35.66
C GLU A 273 -22.96 -4.26 36.55
N ASP A 274 -21.71 -3.83 36.32
CA ASP A 274 -20.50 -4.40 36.94
C ASP A 274 -20.01 -3.69 38.21
N ASN A 275 -20.77 -2.78 38.81
CA ASN A 275 -20.42 -2.05 40.05
C ASN A 275 -19.11 -1.23 40.02
N TYR A 276 -18.47 -1.04 38.83
CA TYR A 276 -17.23 -0.27 38.69
C TYR A 276 -17.39 1.16 39.19
N THR A 277 -18.52 1.77 38.92
CA THR A 277 -18.83 3.15 39.33
C THR A 277 -18.75 3.37 40.84
N ALA A 278 -19.33 2.49 41.63
CA ALA A 278 -19.30 2.57 43.09
C ALA A 278 -17.86 2.46 43.63
N HIS A 279 -17.10 1.48 43.15
CA HIS A 279 -15.68 1.32 43.51
C HIS A 279 -14.82 2.50 43.07
N MET A 280 -15.06 3.07 41.89
CA MET A 280 -14.36 4.23 41.39
C MET A 280 -14.55 5.44 42.29
N VAL A 281 -15.81 5.75 42.66
CA VAL A 281 -16.15 6.88 43.51
C VAL A 281 -15.58 6.67 44.92
N GLU A 282 -15.65 5.48 45.50
CA GLU A 282 -15.08 5.16 46.82
C GLU A 282 -13.55 5.31 46.83
N LYS A 283 -12.87 4.82 45.79
CA LYS A 283 -11.41 4.92 45.62
C LYS A 283 -11.00 6.38 45.49
N LEU A 284 -11.71 7.15 44.64
CA LEU A 284 -11.46 8.58 44.46
C LEU A 284 -11.62 9.37 45.76
N GLY A 285 -12.74 9.14 46.46
CA GLY A 285 -13.01 9.86 47.73
C GLY A 285 -12.02 9.51 48.81
N SER A 286 -11.64 8.23 48.95
CA SER A 286 -10.62 7.81 49.91
C SER A 286 -9.26 8.47 49.61
N ALA A 287 -8.86 8.46 48.33
CA ALA A 287 -7.60 9.07 47.94
C ALA A 287 -7.60 10.63 48.06
N ALA A 288 -8.70 11.26 47.71
CA ALA A 288 -8.87 12.73 47.89
C ALA A 288 -8.76 13.12 49.34
N SER A 289 -9.38 12.35 50.25
CA SER A 289 -9.29 12.58 51.69
C SER A 289 -7.86 12.48 52.23
N LEU A 290 -7.04 11.54 51.72
CA LEU A 290 -5.62 11.42 52.12
C LEU A 290 -4.77 12.65 51.78
N ILE A 291 -5.16 13.39 50.74
CA ILE A 291 -4.47 14.64 50.33
C ILE A 291 -5.15 15.90 50.88
N GLY A 292 -6.08 15.72 51.82
CA GLY A 292 -6.73 16.86 52.52
C GLY A 292 -7.89 17.50 51.77
N THR A 293 -8.45 16.82 50.73
CA THR A 293 -9.59 17.33 49.95
C THR A 293 -10.85 16.58 50.35
N GLU A 294 -11.89 17.30 50.73
CA GLU A 294 -13.22 16.74 51.06
C GLU A 294 -14.02 16.53 49.76
N MET A 295 -14.61 15.31 49.63
CA MET A 295 -15.42 14.98 48.44
C MET A 295 -16.90 15.18 48.72
N ILE A 296 -17.58 15.88 47.84
CA ILE A 296 -19.03 16.15 47.85
C ILE A 296 -19.63 15.51 46.63
N LEU A 297 -20.70 14.73 46.78
CA LEU A 297 -21.41 14.07 45.67
C LEU A 297 -22.68 14.86 45.32
N VAL A 298 -22.92 15.07 44.05
CA VAL A 298 -24.14 15.74 43.54
C VAL A 298 -24.76 15.02 42.37
N GLY A 299 -26.06 15.24 42.13
CA GLY A 299 -26.73 14.70 40.94
C GLY A 299 -26.98 13.20 40.96
N ILE A 300 -27.06 12.57 42.12
CA ILE A 300 -27.32 11.13 42.28
C ILE A 300 -28.78 10.86 41.94
N SER A 301 -29.08 10.08 40.89
CA SER A 301 -30.45 9.62 40.60
C SER A 301 -30.89 8.53 41.60
N ALA A 302 -32.20 8.34 41.71
CA ALA A 302 -32.75 7.30 42.59
C ALA A 302 -32.24 5.90 42.22
N GLU A 303 -32.14 5.60 40.93
CA GLU A 303 -31.64 4.34 40.40
C GLU A 303 -30.15 4.16 40.74
N LEU A 304 -29.33 5.17 40.53
CA LEU A 304 -27.90 5.13 40.83
C LEU A 304 -27.68 4.98 42.35
N GLY A 305 -28.46 5.67 43.19
CA GLY A 305 -28.40 5.55 44.63
C GLY A 305 -28.73 4.15 45.13
N ALA A 306 -29.76 3.51 44.57
CA ALA A 306 -30.10 2.14 44.89
C ALA A 306 -28.99 1.18 44.53
N LEU A 307 -28.49 1.22 43.29
CA LEU A 307 -27.42 0.36 42.77
C LEU A 307 -26.10 0.52 43.56
N MET A 308 -25.72 1.72 43.89
CA MET A 308 -24.53 1.98 44.70
C MET A 308 -24.70 1.46 46.15
N THR A 309 -25.90 1.56 46.72
CA THR A 309 -26.20 1.01 48.04
C THR A 309 -26.12 -0.51 48.03
N ASP A 310 -26.69 -1.16 47.02
CA ASP A 310 -26.62 -2.61 46.84
C ASP A 310 -25.19 -3.14 46.66
N SER A 311 -24.33 -2.31 46.04
CA SER A 311 -22.89 -2.60 45.92
C SER A 311 -22.08 -2.37 47.20
N GLY A 312 -22.70 -1.95 48.30
CA GLY A 312 -22.06 -1.68 49.57
C GLY A 312 -21.42 -0.30 49.73
N PHE A 313 -21.69 0.64 48.81
CA PHE A 313 -21.17 2.01 48.87
C PHE A 313 -21.76 2.75 50.11
N ARG A 314 -20.90 3.38 50.89
CA ARG A 314 -21.29 4.07 52.12
C ARG A 314 -21.45 5.57 51.88
N PHE A 315 -22.65 6.00 51.48
CA PHE A 315 -22.99 7.42 51.32
C PHE A 315 -22.76 8.25 52.58
N SER A 316 -22.89 7.67 53.80
CA SER A 316 -22.69 8.36 55.07
C SER A 316 -21.29 8.96 55.28
N LYS A 317 -20.32 8.58 54.43
CA LYS A 317 -18.98 9.16 54.43
C LYS A 317 -18.88 10.48 53.69
N TYR A 318 -19.88 10.83 52.90
CA TYR A 318 -19.84 11.96 51.96
C TYR A 318 -21.05 12.87 52.17
N GLN A 319 -20.86 14.17 51.91
CA GLN A 319 -21.97 15.10 51.79
C GLN A 319 -22.62 14.91 50.40
N CYS A 320 -23.94 14.69 50.36
CA CYS A 320 -24.68 14.44 49.11
C CYS A 320 -25.73 15.53 48.89
N PHE A 321 -25.79 16.07 47.69
CA PHE A 321 -26.77 17.09 47.31
C PHE A 321 -27.45 16.76 46.01
N HIS A 322 -28.67 17.25 45.84
CA HIS A 322 -29.46 16.97 44.62
C HIS A 322 -28.90 17.67 43.36
N THR A 323 -28.33 18.89 43.52
CA THR A 323 -27.82 19.65 42.37
C THR A 323 -26.38 20.12 42.61
N LEU A 324 -25.66 20.35 41.51
CA LEU A 324 -24.31 20.89 41.49
C LEU A 324 -24.26 22.24 42.26
N GLN A 325 -25.27 23.10 42.09
CA GLN A 325 -25.39 24.37 42.74
C GLN A 325 -25.40 24.24 44.30
N HIS A 326 -26.18 23.30 44.83
CA HIS A 326 -26.23 23.05 46.27
C HIS A 326 -24.90 22.53 46.83
N GLY A 327 -24.22 21.67 46.07
CA GLY A 327 -22.88 21.15 46.43
C GLY A 327 -21.85 22.27 46.51
N ILE A 328 -21.84 23.17 45.51
CA ILE A 328 -20.94 24.34 45.52
C ILE A 328 -21.27 25.31 46.67
N TYR A 329 -22.55 25.58 46.93
CA TYR A 329 -22.94 26.44 48.06
C TYR A 329 -22.52 25.86 49.40
N HIS A 330 -22.65 24.53 49.59
CA HIS A 330 -22.17 23.87 50.78
C HIS A 330 -20.65 24.06 50.96
N ALA A 331 -19.88 23.81 49.91
CA ALA A 331 -18.43 23.97 49.91
C ALA A 331 -18.02 25.41 50.27
N LEU A 332 -18.70 26.42 49.70
CA LEU A 332 -18.45 27.83 50.03
C LEU A 332 -18.77 28.14 51.48
N ALA A 333 -19.90 27.65 52.02
CA ALA A 333 -20.28 27.85 53.41
C ALA A 333 -19.27 27.23 54.40
N GLN A 334 -18.75 26.05 54.10
CA GLN A 334 -17.69 25.42 54.90
C GLN A 334 -16.36 26.18 54.81
N ASP A 335 -16.13 26.90 53.72
CA ASP A 335 -14.96 27.75 53.50
C ASP A 335 -15.05 29.13 54.18
N GLY A 336 -16.15 29.38 54.94
CA GLY A 336 -16.40 30.66 55.61
C GLY A 336 -16.75 31.83 54.67
N ARG A 337 -17.09 31.53 53.42
CA ARG A 337 -17.48 32.50 52.39
C ARG A 337 -19.00 32.62 52.33
N ASN A 338 -19.56 33.76 52.68
CA ASN A 338 -20.99 34.02 52.50
C ASN A 338 -21.27 34.41 51.05
N ILE A 339 -22.25 33.76 50.43
CA ILE A 339 -22.83 34.20 49.17
C ILE A 339 -23.75 35.36 49.50
N ILE A 340 -23.38 36.56 49.02
CA ILE A 340 -24.23 37.76 49.10
C ILE A 340 -25.31 37.67 48.02
#